data_6ed91eac435b5d8d5bb406c30b021bbe
#
_entry.id   6ed91eac435b5d8d5bb406c30b021bbe
#
_cell.length_a   1.000
_cell.length_b   1.000
_cell.length_c   1.000
_cell.angle_alpha   90.00
_cell.angle_beta   90.00
_cell.angle_gamma   90.00
#
_symmetry.space_group_name_H-M   'P 1'
#
loop_
_entity.id
_entity.type
_entity.pdbx_description
1 polymer ?
#
loop_
_entity_poly.entity_id
_entity_poly.type
_entity_poly.pdbx_seq_one_letter_code
_entity_poly.pdbx_strand_id
1 'polypeptide(L)'
;MESGEEIADKAMELGFRELELGYHTTLFQVKGFKARLDQIPVGSVHAFCPVPISAPQGYPELYSLASFDEESRKMAKLMIGRNITFAAEMGADTVVLHAGRVPFGRIFDRLDTAKLRKVFTDGDCRVDDKKYAKTLARAGKRRQARGEKMLDIFKMELSELVPVLEKNKVTLALENMPYYEGLPLPDELQKILAWDLGGWVKGWYDTGHARVCEMHGWHSQPSQPSQPSQPSQPTQPSQPLNFMGMHLNDVEAFNDDHLAPGMGKVDFAALKTFAENVKHVVFEPNAGVKEADLKRGVEHIRKIWNV
;
A
#
# COMPACT_ATOMS: atom_id res chain seq x y z
N MET A 1 -0.76 -1.76 26.09
CA MET A 1 -0.64 -1.04 24.79
C MET A 1 0.54 -0.12 24.97
N GLU A 2 1.57 -0.24 24.12
CA GLU A 2 2.75 0.60 24.18
C GLU A 2 2.37 2.07 23.88
N SER A 3 3.04 2.99 24.55
CA SER A 3 2.89 4.42 24.29
C SER A 3 3.62 4.82 23.01
N GLY A 4 3.30 5.99 22.47
CA GLY A 4 4.04 6.51 21.32
C GLY A 4 5.50 6.80 21.63
N GLU A 5 5.83 7.16 22.87
CA GLU A 5 7.23 7.33 23.31
C GLU A 5 7.99 6.01 23.26
N GLU A 6 7.43 4.93 23.83
CA GLU A 6 8.07 3.60 23.83
C GLU A 6 8.31 3.08 22.41
N ILE A 7 7.35 3.29 21.50
CA ILE A 7 7.49 2.90 20.08
C ILE A 7 8.59 3.73 19.40
N ALA A 8 8.61 5.04 19.62
CA ALA A 8 9.63 5.92 19.06
C ALA A 8 11.03 5.60 19.58
N ASP A 9 11.16 5.35 20.89
CA ASP A 9 12.43 4.97 21.52
C ASP A 9 12.95 3.64 20.95
N LYS A 10 12.09 2.63 20.78
CA LYS A 10 12.45 1.36 20.11
C LYS A 10 12.86 1.54 18.64
N ALA A 11 12.16 2.39 17.91
CA ALA A 11 12.53 2.67 16.52
C ALA A 11 13.94 3.28 16.42
N MET A 12 14.27 4.21 17.32
CA MET A 12 15.62 4.80 17.40
C MET A 12 16.68 3.76 17.78
N GLU A 13 16.39 2.85 18.72
CA GLU A 13 17.28 1.74 19.10
C GLU A 13 17.57 0.80 17.93
N LEU A 14 16.59 0.58 17.05
CA LEU A 14 16.75 -0.19 15.81
C LEU A 14 17.50 0.59 14.72
N GLY A 15 17.73 1.89 14.94
CA GLY A 15 18.46 2.77 14.04
C GLY A 15 17.60 3.34 12.93
N PHE A 16 16.28 3.38 13.08
CA PHE A 16 15.39 4.16 12.21
C PHE A 16 15.57 5.64 12.46
N ARG A 17 15.36 6.46 11.43
CA ARG A 17 15.58 7.91 11.46
C ARG A 17 14.31 8.71 11.32
N GLU A 18 13.22 8.07 10.92
CA GLU A 18 11.88 8.64 10.84
C GLU A 18 10.83 7.55 11.07
N LEU A 19 9.61 7.97 11.35
CA LEU A 19 8.47 7.11 11.58
C LEU A 19 7.40 7.33 10.51
N GLU A 20 6.68 6.25 10.21
CA GLU A 20 5.34 6.34 9.67
C GLU A 20 4.33 6.10 10.78
N LEU A 21 3.29 6.93 10.87
CA LEU A 21 2.17 6.69 11.78
C LEU A 21 1.10 5.89 11.04
N GLY A 22 1.01 4.61 11.35
CA GLY A 22 0.07 3.68 10.72
C GLY A 22 -1.39 3.90 11.14
N TYR A 23 -2.29 3.33 10.37
CA TYR A 23 -3.75 3.39 10.59
C TYR A 23 -4.23 2.72 11.89
N HIS A 24 -3.35 2.02 12.62
CA HIS A 24 -3.61 1.49 13.97
C HIS A 24 -3.27 2.47 15.09
N THR A 25 -2.62 3.58 14.78
CA THR A 25 -2.18 4.57 15.77
C THR A 25 -3.38 5.21 16.46
N THR A 26 -3.39 5.14 17.79
CA THR A 26 -4.44 5.72 18.62
C THR A 26 -4.11 7.16 19.01
N LEU A 27 -5.13 7.93 19.42
CA LEU A 27 -4.92 9.28 19.98
C LEU A 27 -4.00 9.28 21.21
N PHE A 28 -4.00 8.21 22.00
CA PHE A 28 -3.09 8.06 23.13
C PHE A 28 -1.62 7.99 22.65
N GLN A 29 -1.35 7.20 21.62
CA GLN A 29 -0.01 7.06 21.05
C GLN A 29 0.46 8.34 20.36
N VAL A 30 -0.44 9.07 19.67
CA VAL A 30 -0.12 10.38 19.05
C VAL A 30 0.49 11.35 20.06
N LYS A 31 -0.03 11.38 21.29
CA LYS A 31 0.54 12.24 22.35
C LYS A 31 2.00 11.89 22.65
N GLY A 32 2.31 10.59 22.71
CA GLY A 32 3.68 10.12 22.93
C GLY A 32 4.60 10.43 21.74
N PHE A 33 4.14 10.20 20.51
CA PHE A 33 4.93 10.58 19.32
C PHE A 33 5.24 12.07 19.28
N LYS A 34 4.26 12.94 19.61
CA LYS A 34 4.49 14.40 19.69
C LYS A 34 5.60 14.77 20.69
N ALA A 35 5.79 14.01 21.75
CA ALA A 35 6.86 14.25 22.73
C ALA A 35 8.26 13.82 22.21
N ARG A 36 8.34 13.12 21.08
CA ARG A 36 9.60 12.62 20.47
C ARG A 36 9.93 13.23 19.12
N LEU A 37 9.11 14.15 18.58
CA LEU A 37 9.31 14.71 17.23
C LEU A 37 10.68 15.37 17.04
N ASP A 38 11.25 15.96 18.09
CA ASP A 38 12.59 16.56 18.05
C ASP A 38 13.72 15.52 17.95
N GLN A 39 13.46 14.26 18.25
CA GLN A 39 14.42 13.17 18.26
C GLN A 39 14.26 12.26 17.04
N ILE A 40 13.02 11.95 16.67
CA ILE A 40 12.68 11.18 15.50
C ILE A 40 11.44 11.78 14.83
N PRO A 41 11.59 12.36 13.62
CA PRO A 41 10.48 12.97 12.90
C PRO A 41 9.50 11.93 12.36
N VAL A 42 8.30 12.39 12.05
CA VAL A 42 7.31 11.63 11.28
C VAL A 42 7.43 12.03 9.81
N GLY A 43 7.76 11.09 8.93
CA GLY A 43 7.90 11.32 7.49
C GLY A 43 6.58 11.12 6.75
N SER A 44 5.81 10.11 7.14
CA SER A 44 4.54 9.76 6.50
C SER A 44 3.45 9.37 7.51
N VAL A 45 2.22 9.43 7.06
CA VAL A 45 1.03 9.02 7.82
C VAL A 45 0.19 8.11 6.94
N HIS A 46 -0.05 6.88 7.37
CA HIS A 46 -0.93 5.97 6.64
C HIS A 46 -2.40 6.24 7.02
N ALA A 47 -3.24 6.53 6.03
CA ALA A 47 -4.67 6.75 6.26
C ALA A 47 -5.37 5.43 6.69
N PHE A 48 -6.22 5.44 7.71
CA PHE A 48 -6.79 6.62 8.39
C PHE A 48 -6.21 6.73 9.80
N CYS A 49 -5.24 7.59 9.96
CA CYS A 49 -4.53 7.81 11.21
C CYS A 49 -4.82 9.24 11.75
N PRO A 50 -5.02 9.40 13.07
CA PRO A 50 -5.22 8.34 14.05
C PRO A 50 -6.55 7.62 13.87
N VAL A 51 -6.66 6.43 14.47
CA VAL A 51 -7.91 5.64 14.41
C VAL A 51 -9.12 6.53 14.69
N PRO A 52 -10.09 6.61 13.76
CA PRO A 52 -11.29 7.42 13.98
C PRO A 52 -12.09 6.92 15.19
N ILE A 53 -12.58 7.84 16.03
CA ILE A 53 -13.34 7.50 17.27
C ILE A 53 -14.59 6.65 16.95
N SER A 54 -15.15 6.81 15.75
CA SER A 54 -16.30 6.04 15.28
C SER A 54 -15.98 4.62 14.81
N ALA A 55 -14.69 4.29 14.65
CA ALA A 55 -14.27 2.97 14.19
C ALA A 55 -13.88 2.08 15.38
N PRO A 56 -14.28 0.79 15.37
CA PRO A 56 -13.92 -0.15 16.45
C PRO A 56 -12.42 -0.47 16.46
N GLN A 57 -11.77 -0.33 15.31
CA GLN A 57 -10.32 -0.51 15.10
C GLN A 57 -9.86 0.26 13.88
N GLY A 58 -8.56 0.48 13.76
CA GLY A 58 -7.95 1.03 12.56
C GLY A 58 -8.03 0.06 11.39
N TYR A 59 -8.32 0.61 10.20
CA TYR A 59 -8.35 -0.15 8.97
C TYR A 59 -8.04 0.78 7.78
N PRO A 60 -7.11 0.41 6.87
CA PRO A 60 -6.65 1.32 5.83
C PRO A 60 -7.68 1.57 4.72
N GLU A 61 -8.68 0.71 4.59
CA GLU A 61 -9.78 0.84 3.62
C GLU A 61 -11.12 1.20 4.29
N LEU A 62 -11.08 1.89 5.43
CA LEU A 62 -12.27 2.27 6.19
C LEU A 62 -13.22 3.16 5.37
N TYR A 63 -12.65 3.99 4.50
CA TYR A 63 -13.38 4.87 3.58
C TYR A 63 -12.72 4.81 2.20
N SER A 64 -13.52 4.88 1.12
CA SER A 64 -13.02 4.81 -0.26
C SER A 64 -13.50 6.00 -1.09
N LEU A 65 -12.55 6.78 -1.62
CA LEU A 65 -12.83 7.84 -2.60
C LEU A 65 -13.36 7.31 -3.93
N ALA A 66 -13.06 6.06 -4.25
CA ALA A 66 -13.50 5.42 -5.49
C ALA A 66 -14.88 4.76 -5.38
N SER A 67 -15.56 4.87 -4.25
CA SER A 67 -16.88 4.25 -4.03
C SER A 67 -17.93 4.73 -5.06
N PHE A 68 -18.83 3.83 -5.49
CA PHE A 68 -20.01 4.22 -6.27
C PHE A 68 -21.05 4.97 -5.44
N ASP A 69 -21.03 4.80 -4.11
CA ASP A 69 -21.89 5.49 -3.18
C ASP A 69 -21.37 6.90 -2.88
N GLU A 70 -22.19 7.91 -3.14
CA GLU A 70 -21.80 9.31 -2.99
C GLU A 70 -21.56 9.70 -1.54
N GLU A 71 -22.37 9.22 -0.59
CA GLU A 71 -22.22 9.52 0.83
C GLU A 71 -20.93 8.91 1.38
N SER A 72 -20.58 7.68 0.94
CA SER A 72 -19.29 7.07 1.25
C SER A 72 -18.11 7.89 0.74
N ARG A 73 -18.20 8.47 -0.47
CA ARG A 73 -17.15 9.34 -1.00
C ARG A 73 -17.03 10.66 -0.24
N LYS A 74 -18.16 11.29 0.13
CA LYS A 74 -18.16 12.50 0.96
C LYS A 74 -17.45 12.26 2.29
N MET A 75 -17.75 11.12 2.94
CA MET A 75 -17.10 10.74 4.18
C MET A 75 -15.62 10.47 3.98
N ALA A 76 -15.23 9.73 2.93
CA ALA A 76 -13.85 9.48 2.58
C ALA A 76 -13.07 10.78 2.39
N LYS A 77 -13.60 11.72 1.62
CA LYS A 77 -13.00 13.03 1.37
C LYS A 77 -12.80 13.84 2.64
N LEU A 78 -13.80 13.86 3.52
CA LEU A 78 -13.72 14.52 4.82
C LEU A 78 -12.59 13.91 5.67
N MET A 79 -12.51 12.59 5.74
CA MET A 79 -11.53 11.89 6.58
C MET A 79 -10.12 12.00 6.02
N ILE A 80 -9.95 11.93 4.70
CA ILE A 80 -8.64 12.14 4.06
C ILE A 80 -8.19 13.59 4.25
N GLY A 81 -9.08 14.58 4.10
CA GLY A 81 -8.76 15.98 4.39
C GLY A 81 -8.27 16.20 5.83
N ARG A 82 -8.86 15.48 6.81
CA ARG A 82 -8.37 15.47 8.20
C ARG A 82 -7.00 14.81 8.32
N ASN A 83 -6.75 13.71 7.61
CA ASN A 83 -5.44 13.05 7.62
C ASN A 83 -4.35 13.94 7.01
N ILE A 84 -4.65 14.67 5.94
CA ILE A 84 -3.73 15.65 5.33
C ILE A 84 -3.36 16.74 6.35
N THR A 85 -4.35 17.29 7.05
CA THR A 85 -4.11 18.30 8.09
C THR A 85 -3.31 17.71 9.26
N PHE A 86 -3.67 16.50 9.71
CA PHE A 86 -2.95 15.81 10.78
C PHE A 86 -1.48 15.50 10.40
N ALA A 87 -1.23 15.06 9.16
CA ALA A 87 0.13 14.84 8.68
C ALA A 87 0.96 16.11 8.79
N ALA A 88 0.44 17.25 8.30
CA ALA A 88 1.11 18.55 8.42
C ALA A 88 1.34 18.95 9.90
N GLU A 89 0.39 18.68 10.80
CA GLU A 89 0.57 18.95 12.25
C GLU A 89 1.67 18.09 12.89
N MET A 90 1.89 16.87 12.37
CA MET A 90 2.96 15.98 12.83
C MET A 90 4.31 16.26 12.13
N GLY A 91 4.36 17.20 11.18
CA GLY A 91 5.54 17.51 10.39
C GLY A 91 5.79 16.55 9.23
N ALA A 92 4.86 15.64 8.98
CA ALA A 92 4.91 14.71 7.85
C ALA A 92 4.51 15.42 6.54
N ASP A 93 5.15 15.06 5.45
CA ASP A 93 4.86 15.61 4.12
C ASP A 93 4.11 14.64 3.20
N THR A 94 3.78 13.47 3.71
CA THR A 94 3.16 12.41 2.92
C THR A 94 2.01 11.75 3.69
N VAL A 95 0.89 11.53 2.99
CA VAL A 95 -0.19 10.65 3.43
C VAL A 95 -0.25 9.46 2.48
N VAL A 96 -0.07 8.25 2.99
CA VAL A 96 -0.25 6.99 2.25
C VAL A 96 -1.72 6.60 2.26
N LEU A 97 -2.26 6.21 1.10
CA LEU A 97 -3.68 5.91 0.94
C LEU A 97 -3.94 4.69 0.08
N HIS A 98 -4.79 3.78 0.57
CA HIS A 98 -5.49 2.79 -0.25
C HIS A 98 -6.69 3.45 -0.94
N ALA A 99 -6.79 3.38 -2.27
CA ALA A 99 -7.93 3.97 -2.97
C ALA A 99 -9.23 3.17 -2.80
N GLY A 100 -9.11 1.89 -2.44
CA GLY A 100 -10.24 1.01 -2.12
C GLY A 100 -10.28 -0.29 -2.92
N ARG A 101 -11.47 -0.87 -3.08
CA ARG A 101 -11.68 -2.15 -3.77
C ARG A 101 -12.80 -2.06 -4.78
N VAL A 102 -12.62 -2.72 -5.93
CA VAL A 102 -13.67 -2.89 -6.94
C VAL A 102 -14.74 -3.85 -6.39
N PRO A 103 -15.99 -3.41 -6.21
CA PRO A 103 -17.04 -4.24 -5.61
C PRO A 103 -17.54 -5.30 -6.60
N PHE A 104 -17.68 -6.53 -6.11
CA PHE A 104 -18.29 -7.64 -6.81
C PHE A 104 -19.62 -8.03 -6.18
N GLY A 105 -20.72 -7.50 -6.72
CA GLY A 105 -22.05 -7.68 -6.18
C GLY A 105 -22.80 -8.95 -6.67
N ARG A 106 -22.43 -9.46 -7.85
CA ARG A 106 -23.13 -10.61 -8.46
C ARG A 106 -22.59 -11.94 -7.94
N ILE A 107 -23.45 -12.94 -7.81
CA ILE A 107 -23.09 -14.26 -7.28
C ILE A 107 -21.96 -14.94 -8.07
N PHE A 108 -21.96 -14.79 -9.40
CA PHE A 108 -20.90 -15.35 -10.25
C PHE A 108 -19.55 -14.64 -10.04
N ASP A 109 -19.55 -13.34 -9.77
CA ASP A 109 -18.33 -12.60 -9.46
C ASP A 109 -17.75 -13.08 -8.14
N ARG A 110 -18.59 -13.28 -7.11
CA ARG A 110 -18.18 -13.82 -5.81
C ARG A 110 -17.60 -15.24 -5.91
N LEU A 111 -18.18 -16.08 -6.76
CA LEU A 111 -17.68 -17.43 -7.00
C LEU A 111 -16.31 -17.43 -7.70
N ASP A 112 -16.11 -16.55 -8.68
CA ASP A 112 -14.81 -16.44 -9.35
C ASP A 112 -13.76 -15.86 -8.42
N THR A 113 -14.08 -14.81 -7.67
CA THR A 113 -13.21 -14.25 -6.65
C THR A 113 -12.85 -15.29 -5.58
N ALA A 114 -13.81 -16.07 -5.09
CA ALA A 114 -13.55 -17.13 -4.15
C ALA A 114 -12.58 -18.19 -4.70
N LYS A 115 -12.70 -18.54 -5.99
CA LYS A 115 -11.76 -19.46 -6.64
C LYS A 115 -10.36 -18.88 -6.79
N LEU A 116 -10.24 -17.60 -7.12
CA LEU A 116 -8.95 -16.91 -7.19
C LEU A 116 -8.31 -16.81 -5.81
N ARG A 117 -9.10 -16.53 -4.77
CA ARG A 117 -8.63 -16.47 -3.38
C ARG A 117 -8.34 -17.85 -2.78
N LYS A 118 -8.97 -18.91 -3.26
CA LYS A 118 -8.74 -20.28 -2.74
C LYS A 118 -7.30 -20.72 -2.95
N VAL A 119 -6.66 -20.23 -3.99
CA VAL A 119 -5.23 -20.41 -4.22
C VAL A 119 -4.41 -19.80 -3.07
N PHE A 120 -4.89 -18.72 -2.43
CA PHE A 120 -4.29 -18.11 -1.26
C PHE A 120 -4.32 -19.00 -0.01
N THR A 121 -5.45 -19.65 0.24
CA THR A 121 -5.68 -20.36 1.51
C THR A 121 -5.09 -21.74 1.54
N ASP A 122 -4.98 -22.41 0.39
CA ASP A 122 -4.63 -23.82 0.33
C ASP A 122 -3.12 -24.06 0.07
N GLY A 123 -2.32 -23.00 -0.15
CA GLY A 123 -0.87 -23.10 -0.40
C GLY A 123 -0.50 -23.85 -1.69
N ASP A 124 -1.50 -24.40 -2.39
CA ASP A 124 -1.36 -25.19 -3.61
C ASP A 124 -1.61 -24.25 -4.80
N CYS A 125 -0.62 -23.39 -5.07
CA CYS A 125 -0.72 -22.46 -6.19
C CYS A 125 -0.61 -23.17 -7.51
N ARG A 126 -1.73 -23.22 -8.21
CA ARG A 126 -1.83 -23.66 -9.60
C ARG A 126 -2.03 -22.47 -10.53
N VAL A 127 -1.19 -21.45 -10.42
CA VAL A 127 -1.20 -20.32 -11.37
C VAL A 127 -1.04 -20.82 -12.82
N ASP A 128 -0.33 -21.92 -12.97
CA ASP A 128 -0.19 -22.64 -14.25
C ASP A 128 -1.41 -23.50 -14.65
N ASP A 129 -2.43 -23.61 -13.77
CA ASP A 129 -3.64 -24.35 -14.10
C ASP A 129 -4.47 -23.58 -15.13
N LYS A 130 -4.77 -24.23 -16.25
CA LYS A 130 -5.66 -23.69 -17.29
C LYS A 130 -7.02 -23.22 -16.75
N LYS A 131 -7.53 -23.83 -15.66
CA LYS A 131 -8.75 -23.40 -14.99
C LYS A 131 -8.57 -22.07 -14.26
N TYR A 132 -7.44 -21.90 -13.57
CA TYR A 132 -7.09 -20.64 -12.92
C TYR A 132 -6.98 -19.52 -13.96
N ALA A 133 -6.17 -19.69 -14.99
CA ALA A 133 -6.00 -18.74 -16.09
C ALA A 133 -7.34 -18.35 -16.75
N LYS A 134 -8.20 -19.32 -17.02
CA LYS A 134 -9.55 -19.06 -17.57
C LYS A 134 -10.44 -18.28 -16.60
N THR A 135 -10.37 -18.59 -15.30
CA THR A 135 -11.13 -17.87 -14.27
C THR A 135 -10.62 -16.44 -14.14
N LEU A 136 -9.31 -16.26 -14.08
CA LEU A 136 -8.66 -14.94 -14.01
C LEU A 136 -9.02 -14.07 -15.21
N ALA A 137 -8.91 -14.59 -16.44
CA ALA A 137 -9.25 -13.85 -17.65
C ALA A 137 -10.73 -13.43 -17.69
N ARG A 138 -11.65 -14.28 -17.22
CA ARG A 138 -13.09 -13.96 -17.15
C ARG A 138 -13.39 -12.92 -16.08
N ALA A 139 -12.84 -13.10 -14.89
CA ALA A 139 -12.99 -12.18 -13.77
C ALA A 139 -12.33 -10.84 -14.09
N GLY A 140 -11.15 -10.85 -14.73
CA GLY A 140 -10.40 -9.65 -15.13
C GLY A 140 -11.20 -8.71 -16.01
N LYS A 141 -11.89 -9.22 -17.05
CA LYS A 141 -12.75 -8.40 -17.91
C LYS A 141 -13.85 -7.67 -17.13
N ARG A 142 -14.45 -8.35 -16.13
CA ARG A 142 -15.51 -7.73 -15.31
C ARG A 142 -14.96 -6.71 -14.32
N ARG A 143 -13.80 -7.03 -13.73
CA ARG A 143 -13.09 -6.11 -12.84
C ARG A 143 -12.67 -4.85 -13.59
N GLN A 144 -12.08 -5.00 -14.79
CA GLN A 144 -11.64 -3.88 -15.61
C GLN A 144 -12.79 -2.91 -15.92
N ALA A 145 -13.92 -3.41 -16.40
CA ALA A 145 -15.08 -2.57 -16.74
C ALA A 145 -15.64 -1.77 -15.56
N ARG A 146 -15.48 -2.29 -14.32
CA ARG A 146 -15.89 -1.57 -13.11
C ARG A 146 -14.78 -0.67 -12.59
N GLY A 147 -13.53 -1.15 -12.65
CA GLY A 147 -12.35 -0.40 -12.25
C GLY A 147 -12.20 0.89 -13.04
N GLU A 148 -12.42 0.87 -14.35
CA GLU A 148 -12.40 2.07 -15.20
C GLU A 148 -13.40 3.13 -14.72
N LYS A 149 -14.65 2.73 -14.41
CA LYS A 149 -15.64 3.65 -13.85
C LYS A 149 -15.25 4.20 -12.47
N MET A 150 -14.64 3.37 -11.65
CA MET A 150 -14.14 3.81 -10.35
C MET A 150 -12.95 4.76 -10.49
N LEU A 151 -12.08 4.55 -11.47
CA LEU A 151 -10.96 5.46 -11.77
C LEU A 151 -11.46 6.84 -12.19
N ASP A 152 -12.52 6.92 -13.02
CA ASP A 152 -13.12 8.18 -13.39
C ASP A 152 -13.67 8.95 -12.17
N ILE A 153 -14.39 8.25 -11.28
CA ILE A 153 -14.87 8.81 -10.02
C ILE A 153 -13.69 9.24 -9.15
N PHE A 154 -12.69 8.38 -8.99
CA PHE A 154 -11.52 8.64 -8.16
C PHE A 154 -10.74 9.86 -8.63
N LYS A 155 -10.57 10.03 -9.95
CA LYS A 155 -9.93 11.22 -10.53
C LYS A 155 -10.65 12.50 -10.15
N MET A 156 -11.98 12.51 -10.24
CA MET A 156 -12.79 13.65 -9.86
C MET A 156 -12.62 13.99 -8.37
N GLU A 157 -12.75 13.00 -7.49
CA GLU A 157 -12.65 13.20 -6.04
C GLU A 157 -11.23 13.61 -5.60
N LEU A 158 -10.18 13.06 -6.25
CA LEU A 158 -8.80 13.50 -6.01
C LEU A 158 -8.56 14.95 -6.41
N SER A 159 -9.14 15.38 -7.55
CA SER A 159 -9.00 16.76 -8.02
C SER A 159 -9.54 17.76 -6.99
N GLU A 160 -10.60 17.40 -6.27
CA GLU A 160 -11.16 18.24 -5.20
C GLU A 160 -10.29 18.31 -3.93
N LEU A 161 -9.40 17.33 -3.73
CA LEU A 161 -8.44 17.30 -2.60
C LEU A 161 -7.16 18.10 -2.90
N VAL A 162 -6.82 18.35 -4.16
CA VAL A 162 -5.59 19.07 -4.54
C VAL A 162 -5.40 20.39 -3.78
N PRO A 163 -6.41 21.27 -3.65
CA PRO A 163 -6.24 22.52 -2.89
C PRO A 163 -5.91 22.31 -1.40
N VAL A 164 -6.38 21.19 -0.82
CA VAL A 164 -6.08 20.84 0.59
C VAL A 164 -4.66 20.33 0.71
N LEU A 165 -4.19 19.51 -0.22
CA LEU A 165 -2.81 19.03 -0.31
C LEU A 165 -1.83 20.20 -0.45
N GLU A 166 -2.08 21.09 -1.40
CA GLU A 166 -1.27 22.26 -1.67
C GLU A 166 -1.18 23.20 -0.45
N LYS A 167 -2.30 23.51 0.18
CA LYS A 167 -2.37 24.35 1.38
C LYS A 167 -1.53 23.79 2.52
N ASN A 168 -1.55 22.48 2.73
CA ASN A 168 -0.85 21.80 3.82
C ASN A 168 0.58 21.39 3.42
N LYS A 169 0.97 21.50 2.15
CA LYS A 169 2.24 21.02 1.58
C LYS A 169 2.48 19.53 1.83
N VAL A 170 1.41 18.75 1.72
CA VAL A 170 1.40 17.29 1.91
C VAL A 170 1.10 16.61 0.60
N THR A 171 1.85 15.58 0.26
CA THR A 171 1.63 14.71 -0.90
C THR A 171 0.72 13.55 -0.53
N LEU A 172 -0.24 13.22 -1.37
CA LEU A 172 -1.01 11.99 -1.25
C LEU A 172 -0.34 10.90 -2.07
N ALA A 173 0.12 9.85 -1.41
CA ALA A 173 0.81 8.72 -2.03
C ALA A 173 -0.12 7.50 -2.09
N LEU A 174 -0.38 7.01 -3.30
CA LEU A 174 -1.29 5.89 -3.54
C LEU A 174 -0.53 4.59 -3.54
N GLU A 175 -0.95 3.67 -2.70
CA GLU A 175 -0.30 2.38 -2.53
C GLU A 175 -0.86 1.32 -3.48
N ASN A 176 0.01 0.46 -4.02
CA ASN A 176 -0.40 -0.72 -4.78
C ASN A 176 -0.97 -1.79 -3.86
N MET A 177 -2.07 -2.42 -4.26
CA MET A 177 -2.86 -3.32 -3.43
C MET A 177 -2.54 -4.79 -3.68
N PRO A 178 -2.55 -5.66 -2.62
CA PRO A 178 -2.23 -7.09 -2.74
C PRO A 178 -3.45 -7.95 -3.12
N TYR A 179 -4.56 -7.36 -3.53
CA TYR A 179 -5.82 -8.06 -3.77
C TYR A 179 -6.24 -7.97 -5.22
N TYR A 180 -6.84 -9.04 -5.73
CA TYR A 180 -7.43 -9.05 -7.06
C TYR A 180 -8.47 -7.91 -7.27
N GLU A 181 -9.25 -7.59 -6.24
CA GLU A 181 -10.20 -6.50 -6.22
C GLU A 181 -9.59 -5.13 -5.88
N GLY A 182 -8.33 -5.11 -5.46
CA GLY A 182 -7.65 -3.89 -5.04
C GLY A 182 -7.65 -2.80 -6.12
N LEU A 183 -7.72 -1.55 -5.70
CA LEU A 183 -7.58 -0.36 -6.55
C LEU A 183 -6.56 0.57 -5.84
N PRO A 184 -5.48 0.95 -6.51
CA PRO A 184 -5.08 0.53 -7.84
C PRO A 184 -4.33 -0.82 -7.87
N LEU A 185 -4.46 -1.56 -8.96
CA LEU A 185 -3.46 -2.54 -9.37
C LEU A 185 -2.25 -1.80 -10.00
N PRO A 186 -1.09 -2.47 -10.15
CA PRO A 186 0.13 -1.80 -10.65
C PRO A 186 -0.06 -0.99 -11.92
N ASP A 187 -0.77 -1.53 -12.92
CA ASP A 187 -1.00 -0.82 -14.19
C ASP A 187 -2.00 0.35 -14.05
N GLU A 188 -2.94 0.26 -13.11
CA GLU A 188 -3.87 1.35 -12.80
C GLU A 188 -3.17 2.47 -12.08
N LEU A 189 -2.21 2.14 -11.20
CA LEU A 189 -1.38 3.13 -10.54
C LEU A 189 -0.60 3.96 -11.56
N GLN A 190 -0.01 3.35 -12.59
CA GLN A 190 0.66 4.07 -13.66
C GLN A 190 -0.28 5.05 -14.39
N LYS A 191 -1.53 4.64 -14.64
CA LYS A 191 -2.55 5.54 -15.24
C LYS A 191 -2.88 6.72 -14.33
N ILE A 192 -3.01 6.48 -13.03
CA ILE A 192 -3.30 7.54 -12.04
C ILE A 192 -2.14 8.54 -11.98
N LEU A 193 -0.90 8.04 -11.94
CA LEU A 193 0.30 8.87 -11.88
C LEU A 193 0.52 9.72 -13.14
N ALA A 194 -0.13 9.36 -14.26
CA ALA A 194 -0.13 10.15 -15.49
C ALA A 194 -1.20 11.27 -15.47
N TRP A 195 -2.06 11.36 -14.46
CA TRP A 195 -3.02 12.46 -14.36
C TRP A 195 -2.31 13.75 -13.93
N ASP A 196 -2.73 14.86 -14.53
CA ASP A 196 -2.25 16.17 -14.10
C ASP A 196 -3.02 16.62 -12.84
N LEU A 197 -2.42 16.37 -11.67
CA LEU A 197 -2.93 16.73 -10.35
C LEU A 197 -1.93 17.66 -9.61
N GLY A 198 -1.24 18.52 -10.36
CA GLY A 198 -0.32 19.51 -9.80
C GLY A 198 0.91 18.93 -9.09
N GLY A 199 1.20 17.62 -9.31
CA GLY A 199 2.32 16.94 -8.65
C GLY A 199 2.03 16.52 -7.20
N TRP A 200 0.82 16.77 -6.68
CA TRP A 200 0.43 16.47 -5.30
C TRP A 200 -0.03 15.02 -5.07
N VAL A 201 -0.16 14.23 -6.14
CA VAL A 201 -0.47 12.81 -6.06
C VAL A 201 0.69 12.01 -6.63
N LYS A 202 1.20 11.07 -5.85
CA LYS A 202 2.35 10.23 -6.15
C LYS A 202 2.01 8.75 -5.90
N GLY A 203 2.92 7.86 -6.24
CA GLY A 203 2.83 6.46 -5.90
C GLY A 203 3.49 6.17 -4.55
N TRP A 204 3.07 5.08 -3.94
CA TRP A 204 3.73 4.40 -2.85
C TRP A 204 3.88 2.93 -3.22
N TYR A 205 5.09 2.38 -3.11
CA TYR A 205 5.36 1.03 -3.57
C TYR A 205 5.49 0.08 -2.40
N ASP A 206 4.51 -0.78 -2.20
CA ASP A 206 4.62 -1.88 -1.24
C ASP A 206 5.21 -3.12 -1.91
N THR A 207 6.28 -3.64 -1.33
CA THR A 207 7.08 -4.74 -1.88
C THR A 207 6.40 -6.08 -1.77
N GLY A 208 5.72 -6.36 -0.65
CA GLY A 208 4.96 -7.58 -0.43
C GLY A 208 3.71 -7.63 -1.31
N HIS A 209 2.95 -6.52 -1.36
CA HIS A 209 1.78 -6.38 -2.23
C HIS A 209 2.12 -6.63 -3.70
N ALA A 210 3.22 -6.03 -4.18
CA ALA A 210 3.67 -6.24 -5.55
C ALA A 210 4.04 -7.70 -5.80
N ARG A 211 4.75 -8.33 -4.86
CA ARG A 211 5.14 -9.74 -4.97
C ARG A 211 3.93 -10.67 -4.97
N VAL A 212 2.93 -10.43 -4.12
CA VAL A 212 1.67 -11.17 -4.11
C VAL A 212 0.97 -11.07 -5.47
N CYS A 213 0.81 -9.85 -6.01
CA CYS A 213 0.20 -9.64 -7.32
C CYS A 213 0.95 -10.37 -8.44
N GLU A 214 2.29 -10.35 -8.42
CA GLU A 214 3.13 -11.05 -9.39
C GLU A 214 2.89 -12.57 -9.32
N MET A 215 2.95 -13.16 -8.13
CA MET A 215 2.76 -14.60 -7.94
C MET A 215 1.38 -15.07 -8.39
N HIS A 216 0.35 -14.24 -8.24
CA HIS A 216 -1.01 -14.54 -8.66
C HIS A 216 -1.32 -14.17 -10.11
N GLY A 217 -0.43 -13.44 -10.80
CA GLY A 217 -0.68 -12.92 -12.13
C GLY A 217 -1.80 -11.87 -12.16
N TRP A 218 -1.98 -11.12 -11.08
CA TRP A 218 -3.00 -10.07 -10.97
C TRP A 218 -2.49 -8.76 -11.56
N HIS A 219 -2.85 -8.55 -12.82
CA HIS A 219 -2.59 -7.31 -13.55
C HIS A 219 -3.89 -6.79 -14.13
N SER A 220 -4.00 -5.49 -14.37
CA SER A 220 -5.21 -4.88 -14.91
C SER A 220 -5.46 -5.23 -16.38
N GLN A 221 -4.44 -5.65 -17.12
CA GLN A 221 -4.58 -6.14 -18.49
C GLN A 221 -4.28 -7.65 -18.58
N PRO A 222 -5.05 -8.42 -19.37
CA PRO A 222 -4.59 -9.74 -19.74
C PRO A 222 -3.36 -9.53 -20.62
N SER A 223 -2.18 -9.66 -20.05
CA SER A 223 -0.98 -9.86 -20.86
C SER A 223 -1.27 -10.98 -21.85
N GLN A 224 -0.90 -10.81 -23.12
CA GLN A 224 -0.91 -11.92 -24.08
C GLN A 224 -0.26 -13.12 -23.38
N PRO A 225 -0.70 -14.36 -23.63
CA PRO A 225 -0.11 -15.52 -23.00
C PRO A 225 1.38 -15.49 -23.29
N SER A 226 2.13 -14.97 -22.31
CA SER A 226 3.57 -15.01 -22.33
C SER A 226 3.95 -16.48 -22.33
N GLN A 227 4.80 -16.88 -23.24
CA GLN A 227 5.51 -18.15 -23.19
C GLN A 227 6.00 -18.36 -21.75
N PRO A 228 6.13 -19.61 -21.26
CA PRO A 228 6.63 -19.88 -19.92
C PRO A 228 7.97 -19.15 -19.77
N SER A 229 7.90 -17.97 -19.21
CA SER A 229 9.04 -17.09 -19.01
C SER A 229 9.79 -17.56 -17.79
N GLN A 230 11.10 -17.58 -17.91
CA GLN A 230 12.04 -17.61 -16.79
C GLN A 230 11.49 -16.74 -15.63
N PRO A 231 11.81 -17.03 -14.36
CA PRO A 231 11.33 -16.25 -13.23
C PRO A 231 11.50 -14.77 -13.54
N SER A 232 10.37 -14.11 -13.72
CA SER A 232 10.32 -12.70 -14.08
C SER A 232 11.05 -11.90 -13.01
N GLN A 233 11.96 -11.03 -13.42
CA GLN A 233 12.51 -10.05 -12.51
C GLN A 233 11.35 -9.26 -11.88
N PRO A 234 11.42 -8.91 -10.60
CA PRO A 234 10.37 -8.14 -9.94
C PRO A 234 10.03 -6.93 -10.81
N THR A 235 8.74 -6.75 -11.09
CA THR A 235 8.26 -5.63 -11.89
C THR A 235 8.54 -4.34 -11.14
N GLN A 236 9.74 -3.80 -11.29
CA GLN A 236 10.07 -2.48 -10.78
C GLN A 236 9.19 -1.45 -11.49
N PRO A 237 8.67 -0.47 -10.76
CA PRO A 237 8.01 0.66 -11.39
C PRO A 237 8.94 1.30 -12.42
N SER A 238 8.47 1.44 -13.65
CA SER A 238 9.29 1.94 -14.76
C SER A 238 9.74 3.40 -14.61
N GLN A 239 9.22 4.14 -13.61
CA GLN A 239 9.56 5.53 -13.34
C GLN A 239 9.54 5.82 -11.83
N PRO A 240 10.67 5.66 -11.11
CA PRO A 240 10.74 5.93 -9.67
C PRO A 240 10.42 7.39 -9.30
N LEU A 241 10.63 8.34 -10.20
CA LEU A 241 10.39 9.78 -9.97
C LEU A 241 8.94 10.14 -9.60
N ASN A 242 7.98 9.26 -9.91
CA ASN A 242 6.58 9.46 -9.57
C ASN A 242 6.16 8.78 -8.26
N PHE A 243 7.11 8.21 -7.52
CA PHE A 243 6.87 7.60 -6.22
C PHE A 243 7.44 8.46 -5.09
N MET A 244 6.68 8.55 -4.00
CA MET A 244 7.09 9.29 -2.81
C MET A 244 7.87 8.40 -1.84
N GLY A 245 7.49 7.12 -1.76
CA GLY A 245 8.10 6.18 -0.85
C GLY A 245 7.78 4.73 -1.17
N MET A 246 8.23 3.87 -0.26
CA MET A 246 7.97 2.44 -0.33
C MET A 246 7.83 1.81 1.06
N HIS A 247 6.99 0.78 1.15
CA HIS A 247 6.96 -0.17 2.26
C HIS A 247 7.86 -1.35 1.97
N LEU A 248 8.66 -1.72 2.97
CA LEU A 248 9.47 -2.92 2.98
C LEU A 248 8.82 -3.94 3.90
N ASN A 249 8.20 -4.91 3.31
CA ASN A 249 7.77 -6.15 3.95
C ASN A 249 8.03 -7.33 3.02
N ASP A 250 8.10 -8.52 3.59
CA ASP A 250 8.41 -9.73 2.86
C ASP A 250 7.25 -10.72 2.89
N VAL A 251 7.18 -11.60 1.92
CA VAL A 251 6.14 -12.62 1.81
C VAL A 251 6.77 -13.95 1.45
N GLU A 252 6.39 -15.01 2.16
CA GLU A 252 6.90 -16.36 1.91
C GLU A 252 6.09 -17.08 0.82
N ALA A 253 4.77 -16.94 0.88
CA ALA A 253 3.84 -17.61 -0.02
C ALA A 253 2.93 -16.60 -0.72
N PHE A 254 1.69 -17.00 -0.99
CA PHE A 254 0.72 -16.24 -1.76
C PHE A 254 -0.15 -15.29 -0.90
N ASN A 255 0.21 -15.14 0.36
CA ASN A 255 -0.49 -14.27 1.30
C ASN A 255 0.28 -12.96 1.49
N ASP A 256 -0.44 -11.97 1.90
CA ASP A 256 0.09 -10.71 2.36
C ASP A 256 0.57 -10.87 3.81
N ASP A 257 1.77 -11.45 3.96
CA ASP A 257 2.27 -11.92 5.24
C ASP A 257 2.90 -10.81 6.09
N HIS A 258 3.35 -9.73 5.47
CA HIS A 258 4.10 -8.64 6.10
C HIS A 258 5.24 -9.14 7.02
N LEU A 259 6.06 -10.07 6.52
CA LEU A 259 7.25 -10.56 7.22
C LEU A 259 8.35 -9.49 7.25
N ALA A 260 9.29 -9.62 8.17
CA ALA A 260 10.49 -8.79 8.13
C ALA A 260 11.31 -9.10 6.85
N PRO A 261 11.95 -8.08 6.23
CA PRO A 261 12.76 -8.27 5.04
C PRO A 261 13.82 -9.37 5.20
N GLY A 262 13.94 -10.25 4.20
CA GLY A 262 14.85 -11.40 4.20
C GLY A 262 14.26 -12.66 4.83
N MET A 263 12.99 -12.66 5.23
CA MET A 263 12.30 -13.83 5.75
C MET A 263 11.40 -14.52 4.71
N GLY A 264 11.24 -13.95 3.54
CA GLY A 264 10.41 -14.47 2.45
C GLY A 264 11.13 -14.49 1.11
N LYS A 265 10.43 -14.11 0.06
CA LYS A 265 10.84 -14.27 -1.34
C LYS A 265 10.91 -12.95 -2.13
N VAL A 266 10.83 -11.81 -1.49
CA VAL A 266 11.02 -10.51 -2.16
C VAL A 266 12.51 -10.32 -2.48
N ASP A 267 12.83 -9.97 -3.71
CA ASP A 267 14.19 -9.63 -4.13
C ASP A 267 14.51 -8.16 -3.79
N PHE A 268 14.89 -7.90 -2.55
CA PHE A 268 15.25 -6.55 -2.10
C PHE A 268 16.52 -6.03 -2.76
N ALA A 269 17.44 -6.90 -3.23
CA ALA A 269 18.65 -6.45 -3.90
C ALA A 269 18.30 -5.74 -5.23
N ALA A 270 17.32 -6.26 -5.96
CA ALA A 270 16.83 -5.64 -7.19
C ALA A 270 16.13 -4.29 -6.94
N LEU A 271 15.64 -4.03 -5.73
CA LEU A 271 14.91 -2.79 -5.38
C LEU A 271 15.82 -1.64 -4.92
N LYS A 272 17.13 -1.86 -4.78
CA LYS A 272 18.07 -0.83 -4.29
C LYS A 272 17.96 0.47 -5.07
N THR A 273 18.06 0.41 -6.39
CA THR A 273 18.00 1.61 -7.24
C THR A 273 16.66 2.35 -7.10
N PHE A 274 15.55 1.62 -6.90
CA PHE A 274 14.27 2.25 -6.66
C PHE A 274 14.27 2.97 -5.29
N ALA A 275 14.76 2.30 -4.24
CA ALA A 275 14.85 2.87 -2.90
C ALA A 275 15.72 4.14 -2.84
N GLU A 276 16.79 4.21 -3.62
CA GLU A 276 17.67 5.39 -3.72
C GLU A 276 16.97 6.62 -4.38
N ASN A 277 15.86 6.40 -5.09
CA ASN A 277 15.14 7.43 -5.84
C ASN A 277 13.77 7.82 -5.22
N VAL A 278 13.42 7.28 -4.07
CA VAL A 278 12.23 7.68 -3.31
C VAL A 278 12.64 8.39 -2.03
N LYS A 279 11.73 9.18 -1.47
CA LYS A 279 12.01 9.96 -0.27
C LYS A 279 11.95 9.13 1.00
N HIS A 280 10.95 8.25 1.11
CA HIS A 280 10.66 7.47 2.30
C HIS A 280 10.82 5.98 2.02
N VAL A 281 11.54 5.30 2.91
CA VAL A 281 11.68 3.84 2.91
C VAL A 281 11.26 3.34 4.29
N VAL A 282 10.10 2.73 4.36
CA VAL A 282 9.44 2.37 5.61
C VAL A 282 9.40 0.85 5.78
N PHE A 283 9.81 0.37 6.94
CA PHE A 283 9.58 -1.03 7.32
C PHE A 283 8.16 -1.18 7.83
N GLU A 284 7.38 -2.05 7.21
CA GLU A 284 5.98 -2.32 7.57
C GLU A 284 5.75 -3.81 7.89
N PRO A 285 6.33 -4.34 8.96
CA PRO A 285 6.10 -5.73 9.36
C PRO A 285 4.77 -5.86 10.09
N ASN A 286 4.17 -7.06 10.02
CA ASN A 286 3.00 -7.42 10.83
C ASN A 286 3.32 -7.30 12.32
N ALA A 287 2.34 -6.92 13.12
CA ALA A 287 2.46 -6.81 14.59
C ALA A 287 2.91 -8.10 15.29
N GLY A 288 2.82 -9.26 14.63
CA GLY A 288 3.30 -10.55 15.12
C GLY A 288 4.80 -10.80 14.88
N VAL A 289 5.49 -9.96 14.13
CA VAL A 289 6.93 -10.10 13.86
C VAL A 289 7.72 -9.80 15.13
N LYS A 290 8.60 -10.74 15.52
CA LYS A 290 9.42 -10.59 16.73
C LYS A 290 10.50 -9.52 16.52
N GLU A 291 10.85 -8.82 17.58
CA GLU A 291 11.92 -7.80 17.55
C GLU A 291 13.26 -8.33 16.99
N ALA A 292 13.62 -9.58 17.33
CA ALA A 292 14.82 -10.22 16.79
C ALA A 292 14.77 -10.41 15.27
N ASP A 293 13.58 -10.67 14.71
CA ASP A 293 13.37 -10.81 13.26
C ASP A 293 13.43 -9.45 12.59
N LEU A 294 12.85 -8.43 13.22
CA LEU A 294 12.92 -7.06 12.74
C LEU A 294 14.38 -6.56 12.70
N LYS A 295 15.18 -6.82 13.75
CA LYS A 295 16.62 -6.51 13.77
C LYS A 295 17.36 -7.17 12.63
N ARG A 296 17.11 -8.48 12.41
CA ARG A 296 17.72 -9.21 11.26
C ARG A 296 17.30 -8.62 9.92
N GLY A 297 16.05 -8.20 9.78
CA GLY A 297 15.56 -7.53 8.57
C GLY A 297 16.28 -6.21 8.29
N VAL A 298 16.48 -5.38 9.31
CA VAL A 298 17.26 -4.14 9.20
C VAL A 298 18.70 -4.43 8.78
N GLU A 299 19.35 -5.40 9.42
CA GLU A 299 20.72 -5.81 9.09
C GLU A 299 20.81 -6.37 7.66
N HIS A 300 19.83 -7.17 7.26
CA HIS A 300 19.74 -7.72 5.90
C HIS A 300 19.71 -6.60 4.85
N ILE A 301 18.79 -5.64 4.99
CA ILE A 301 18.66 -4.51 4.05
C ILE A 301 19.95 -3.67 4.04
N ARG A 302 20.51 -3.33 5.20
CA ARG A 302 21.78 -2.57 5.29
C ARG A 302 22.90 -3.26 4.55
N LYS A 303 23.02 -4.58 4.71
CA LYS A 303 24.06 -5.39 4.07
C LYS A 303 23.91 -5.41 2.55
N ILE A 304 22.69 -5.67 2.03
CA ILE A 304 22.50 -5.82 0.58
C ILE A 304 22.49 -4.48 -0.17
N TRP A 305 22.11 -3.40 0.52
CA TRP A 305 22.08 -2.05 -0.06
C TRP A 305 23.36 -1.26 0.23
N ASN A 306 24.25 -1.72 1.11
CA ASN A 306 25.48 -1.03 1.56
C ASN A 306 25.18 0.34 2.19
N VAL A 307 24.26 0.41 3.15
CA VAL A 307 23.84 1.63 3.85
C VAL A 307 23.96 1.47 5.37
#